data_7c4cb79c1f654ec99372f7e07b39fefe
#
_entry.id   7c4cb79c1f654ec99372f7e07b39fefe
#
_cell.length_a   1.000
_cell.length_b   1.000
_cell.length_c   1.000
_cell.angle_alpha   90.00
_cell.angle_beta   90.00
_cell.angle_gamma   90.00
#
_symmetry.space_group_name_H-M   'P 1'
#
loop_
_entity.id
_entity.type
_entity.pdbx_description
1 polymer ?
#
loop_
_entity_poly.entity_id
_entity_poly.type
_entity_poly.pdbx_seq_one_letter_code
_entity_poly.pdbx_strand_id
1 'polypeptide(L)'
;VVDGDQRIALATTGALVVDMESADLAAAAAGGPFAVVRVVVDTPGAPLLRPGTPVRGLTALRTLRRAAPALRTWLDATGPRTVRLAEPRSFCAGVERAIEIVDRALDRYGAPVYVRRQIVHNAHVVRRLTDRGAVFVQEVDEVPPGAHVVLAAHGVSPAVRADADARGLSVVDATCPLVAKVHTEVRRHARRGESVLLIGHSDHEEVEGTVGEAPARVTVVEDEESARTVEVPDPTRVAYAMQTTLAVDEAERIAAILRERFPSIAAPRQDDICYATTNRQRAIRAVSADVDLVIVVGSPNSSNSRRLAEVAARQGVPAHLVDDVSELDLSWLAGVGRVGLSAGASAPDDLVDEVVSCLSGLGPVTVTATSTGSEHVRFTLPKEVSH
;
A
#
# COMPACT_ATOMS: atom_id res chain seq x y z
N VAL A 1 -22.84 34.65 26.35
CA VAL A 1 -22.85 35.07 24.92
C VAL A 1 -21.54 35.80 24.69
N VAL A 2 -20.77 35.33 23.69
CA VAL A 2 -19.48 35.94 23.31
C VAL A 2 -19.77 37.20 22.49
N ASP A 3 -19.29 38.36 22.96
CA ASP A 3 -19.47 39.63 22.25
C ASP A 3 -18.53 39.78 21.03
N GLY A 4 -18.65 40.93 20.31
CA GLY A 4 -17.89 41.15 19.09
C GLY A 4 -16.38 41.21 19.29
N ASP A 5 -15.92 41.81 20.37
CA ASP A 5 -14.50 41.97 20.70
C ASP A 5 -13.88 40.62 21.13
N GLN A 6 -14.62 39.84 21.91
CA GLN A 6 -14.21 38.47 22.30
C GLN A 6 -14.15 37.55 21.07
N ARG A 7 -15.06 37.70 20.10
CA ARG A 7 -15.00 36.92 18.84
C ARG A 7 -13.77 37.25 18.01
N ILE A 8 -13.38 38.51 17.91
CA ILE A 8 -12.17 38.95 17.23
C ILE A 8 -10.95 38.38 17.91
N ALA A 9 -10.87 38.49 19.27
CA ALA A 9 -9.77 37.95 20.04
C ALA A 9 -9.64 36.41 19.88
N LEU A 10 -10.75 35.66 19.84
CA LEU A 10 -10.74 34.22 19.65
C LEU A 10 -10.38 33.84 18.19
N ALA A 11 -10.73 34.65 17.21
CA ALA A 11 -10.35 34.40 15.81
C ALA A 11 -8.81 34.43 15.62
N THR A 12 -8.07 35.22 16.41
CA THR A 12 -6.59 35.25 16.37
C THR A 12 -5.95 33.93 16.85
N THR A 13 -6.70 33.11 17.59
CA THR A 13 -6.26 31.75 18.01
C THR A 13 -6.53 30.66 16.96
N GLY A 14 -7.08 31.01 15.81
CA GLY A 14 -7.52 30.04 14.79
C GLY A 14 -8.90 29.44 15.05
N ALA A 15 -9.63 29.86 16.09
CA ALA A 15 -10.96 29.35 16.38
C ALA A 15 -11.97 29.79 15.30
N LEU A 16 -12.63 28.82 14.68
CA LEU A 16 -13.67 29.05 13.65
C LEU A 16 -15.04 29.22 14.25
N VAL A 17 -15.30 28.62 15.42
CA VAL A 17 -16.60 28.61 16.13
C VAL A 17 -16.36 28.64 17.61
N VAL A 18 -17.28 29.25 18.37
CA VAL A 18 -17.31 29.23 19.84
C VAL A 18 -18.49 28.38 20.29
N ASP A 19 -18.21 27.39 21.11
CA ASP A 19 -19.18 26.51 21.75
C ASP A 19 -19.09 26.65 23.28
N MET A 20 -20.18 26.89 23.95
CA MET A 20 -20.21 27.15 25.40
C MET A 20 -20.62 25.93 26.24
N GLU A 21 -21.02 24.84 25.63
CA GLU A 21 -21.64 23.69 26.31
C GLU A 21 -20.85 22.39 26.13
N SER A 22 -20.14 22.24 25.00
CA SER A 22 -19.49 20.97 24.64
C SER A 22 -18.36 20.57 25.57
N ALA A 23 -17.69 21.53 26.22
CA ALA A 23 -16.64 21.22 27.18
C ALA A 23 -17.17 20.48 28.42
N ASP A 24 -18.33 20.90 28.94
CA ASP A 24 -18.96 20.24 30.08
C ASP A 24 -19.52 18.86 29.69
N LEU A 25 -20.07 18.75 28.49
CA LEU A 25 -20.53 17.45 27.95
C LEU A 25 -19.36 16.49 27.71
N ALA A 26 -18.23 16.98 27.20
CA ALA A 26 -17.03 16.18 27.02
C ALA A 26 -16.47 15.68 28.37
N ALA A 27 -16.47 16.53 29.39
CA ALA A 27 -16.09 16.14 30.74
C ALA A 27 -17.04 15.06 31.32
N ALA A 28 -18.35 15.18 31.05
CA ALA A 28 -19.34 14.18 31.47
C ALA A 28 -19.22 12.85 30.74
N ALA A 29 -18.60 12.81 29.55
CA ALA A 29 -18.34 11.57 28.80
C ALA A 29 -17.24 10.69 29.46
N ALA A 30 -16.58 11.19 30.51
CA ALA A 30 -15.64 10.43 31.36
C ALA A 30 -14.55 9.67 30.56
N GLY A 31 -14.05 10.26 29.48
CA GLY A 31 -13.02 9.66 28.63
C GLY A 31 -13.53 8.63 27.61
N GLY A 32 -14.84 8.41 27.53
CA GLY A 32 -15.44 7.61 26.45
C GLY A 32 -15.48 8.35 25.10
N PRO A 33 -15.81 7.67 24.02
CA PRO A 33 -15.98 8.29 22.71
C PRO A 33 -16.97 9.44 22.77
N PHE A 34 -16.59 10.61 22.27
CA PHE A 34 -17.41 11.81 22.32
C PHE A 34 -17.32 12.58 21.00
N ALA A 35 -18.45 12.90 20.42
CA ALA A 35 -18.52 13.73 19.23
C ALA A 35 -19.61 14.80 19.37
N VAL A 36 -19.33 15.97 18.84
CA VAL A 36 -20.28 17.10 18.80
C VAL A 36 -20.43 17.59 17.38
N VAL A 37 -21.67 17.64 16.90
CA VAL A 37 -22.01 18.24 15.61
C VAL A 37 -22.82 19.51 15.85
N ARG A 38 -22.34 20.64 15.36
CA ARG A 38 -22.96 21.95 15.48
C ARG A 38 -23.19 22.56 14.12
N VAL A 39 -24.27 23.32 13.99
CA VAL A 39 -24.51 24.17 12.83
C VAL A 39 -24.52 25.62 13.28
N VAL A 40 -23.68 26.43 12.68
CA VAL A 40 -23.56 27.85 13.00
C VAL A 40 -24.78 28.59 12.46
N VAL A 41 -25.53 29.23 13.35
CA VAL A 41 -26.77 29.97 13.03
C VAL A 41 -26.52 31.48 13.02
N ASP A 42 -25.57 31.94 13.81
CA ASP A 42 -25.21 33.35 13.93
C ASP A 42 -23.73 33.60 13.58
N THR A 43 -23.49 34.69 12.88
CA THR A 43 -22.17 35.15 12.48
C THR A 43 -22.06 36.65 12.73
N PRO A 44 -20.85 37.26 12.68
CA PRO A 44 -20.71 38.72 12.80
C PRO A 44 -21.59 39.50 11.82
N GLY A 45 -21.74 38.99 10.57
CA GLY A 45 -22.58 39.60 9.54
C GLY A 45 -24.09 39.27 9.66
N ALA A 46 -24.47 38.30 10.48
CA ALA A 46 -25.83 37.80 10.64
C ALA A 46 -26.13 37.42 12.09
N PRO A 47 -26.20 38.39 13.01
CA PRO A 47 -26.43 38.13 14.42
C PRO A 47 -27.79 37.49 14.71
N LEU A 48 -27.90 36.82 15.86
CA LEU A 48 -29.03 35.99 16.24
C LEU A 48 -30.37 36.76 16.28
N LEU A 49 -30.38 38.00 16.76
CA LEU A 49 -31.60 38.79 16.89
C LEU A 49 -31.89 39.64 15.63
N ARG A 50 -32.31 38.95 14.54
CA ARG A 50 -32.78 39.57 13.30
C ARG A 50 -34.00 38.85 12.74
N PRO A 51 -34.86 39.51 11.93
CA PRO A 51 -36.07 38.91 11.34
C PRO A 51 -35.81 37.62 10.56
N GLY A 52 -34.61 37.43 9.97
CA GLY A 52 -34.25 36.21 9.24
C GLY A 52 -33.81 35.01 10.09
N THR A 53 -33.67 35.17 11.41
CA THR A 53 -33.22 34.08 12.32
C THR A 53 -34.11 32.84 12.29
N PRO A 54 -35.45 32.90 12.23
CA PRO A 54 -36.25 31.69 12.13
C PRO A 54 -35.97 30.88 10.88
N VAL A 55 -35.73 31.54 9.75
CA VAL A 55 -35.40 30.86 8.48
C VAL A 55 -34.04 30.18 8.56
N ARG A 56 -33.03 30.88 9.13
CA ARG A 56 -31.69 30.30 9.36
C ARG A 56 -31.74 29.12 10.34
N GLY A 57 -32.59 29.22 11.40
CA GLY A 57 -32.83 28.12 12.35
C GLY A 57 -33.42 26.89 11.68
N LEU A 58 -34.44 27.06 10.81
CA LEU A 58 -35.01 25.97 10.02
C LEU A 58 -33.96 25.34 9.07
N THR A 59 -33.14 26.16 8.44
CA THR A 59 -32.04 25.67 7.57
C THR A 59 -31.04 24.87 8.38
N ALA A 60 -30.63 25.37 9.55
CA ALA A 60 -29.71 24.67 10.46
C ALA A 60 -30.29 23.31 10.91
N LEU A 61 -31.56 23.25 11.27
CA LEU A 61 -32.22 21.99 11.62
C LEU A 61 -32.26 21.00 10.46
N ARG A 62 -32.47 21.46 9.23
CA ARG A 62 -32.37 20.60 8.04
C ARG A 62 -30.95 20.08 7.82
N THR A 63 -29.95 20.92 8.04
CA THR A 63 -28.54 20.53 7.93
C THR A 63 -28.18 19.50 9.01
N LEU A 64 -28.59 19.70 10.27
CA LEU A 64 -28.40 18.71 11.33
C LEU A 64 -29.08 17.36 11.00
N ARG A 65 -30.30 17.38 10.45
CA ARG A 65 -30.97 16.16 10.01
C ARG A 65 -30.18 15.41 8.94
N ARG A 66 -29.48 16.11 8.03
CA ARG A 66 -28.60 15.51 7.01
C ARG A 66 -27.34 14.88 7.63
N ALA A 67 -26.88 15.37 8.77
CA ALA A 67 -25.74 14.79 9.49
C ALA A 67 -26.11 13.55 10.33
N ALA A 68 -27.40 13.33 10.61
CA ALA A 68 -27.86 12.23 11.45
C ALA A 68 -27.42 10.83 10.98
N PRO A 69 -27.40 10.49 9.68
CA PRO A 69 -26.87 9.18 9.23
C PRO A 69 -25.39 9.00 9.58
N ALA A 70 -24.57 10.03 9.37
CA ALA A 70 -23.13 9.97 9.70
C ALA A 70 -22.88 9.80 11.20
N LEU A 71 -23.68 10.48 12.04
CA LEU A 71 -23.64 10.29 13.50
C LEU A 71 -24.05 8.87 13.91
N ARG A 72 -25.03 8.28 13.24
CA ARG A 72 -25.41 6.90 13.49
C ARG A 72 -24.28 5.95 13.11
N THR A 73 -23.71 6.09 11.93
CA THR A 73 -22.54 5.29 11.49
C THR A 73 -21.39 5.40 12.50
N TRP A 74 -21.10 6.62 12.98
CA TRP A 74 -20.09 6.83 14.00
C TRP A 74 -20.42 6.11 15.31
N LEU A 75 -21.68 6.23 15.78
CA LEU A 75 -22.14 5.56 17.01
C LEU A 75 -22.06 4.04 16.89
N ASP A 76 -22.50 3.48 15.76
CA ASP A 76 -22.47 2.05 15.49
C ASP A 76 -21.02 1.53 15.40
N ALA A 77 -20.07 2.42 15.03
CA ALA A 77 -18.64 2.14 14.99
C ALA A 77 -17.94 2.30 16.35
N THR A 78 -18.60 2.85 17.39
CA THR A 78 -17.97 3.00 18.72
C THR A 78 -18.04 1.70 19.52
N GLY A 79 -17.04 1.46 20.37
CA GLY A 79 -17.05 0.34 21.32
C GLY A 79 -15.65 -0.24 21.58
N PRO A 80 -15.53 -1.12 22.58
CA PRO A 80 -14.26 -1.76 22.88
C PRO A 80 -13.87 -2.74 21.76
N ARG A 81 -12.56 -2.77 21.45
CA ARG A 81 -12.00 -3.66 20.40
C ARG A 81 -10.70 -4.30 20.81
N THR A 82 -10.45 -5.46 20.26
CA THR A 82 -9.12 -6.06 20.21
C THR A 82 -8.57 -5.90 18.80
N VAL A 83 -7.40 -5.28 18.67
CA VAL A 83 -6.63 -5.20 17.41
C VAL A 83 -5.54 -6.25 17.45
N ARG A 84 -5.55 -7.18 16.49
CA ARG A 84 -4.53 -8.20 16.30
C ARG A 84 -3.61 -7.79 15.16
N LEU A 85 -2.39 -7.42 15.49
CA LEU A 85 -1.36 -7.08 14.52
C LEU A 85 -0.76 -8.36 13.92
N ALA A 86 -0.80 -8.47 12.61
CA ALA A 86 -0.10 -9.56 11.90
C ALA A 86 1.41 -9.28 11.87
N GLU A 87 2.24 -10.27 12.20
CA GLU A 87 3.70 -10.16 12.13
C GLU A 87 4.32 -11.34 11.38
N PRO A 88 5.27 -11.07 10.43
CA PRO A 88 5.77 -9.75 10.02
C PRO A 88 4.77 -8.97 9.14
N ARG A 89 4.88 -7.65 9.14
CA ARG A 89 4.14 -6.70 8.31
C ARG A 89 5.06 -5.57 7.85
N SER A 90 4.52 -4.60 7.11
CA SER A 90 5.20 -3.36 6.67
C SER A 90 6.46 -3.61 5.84
N PHE A 91 7.41 -2.70 5.82
CA PHE A 91 8.54 -2.74 4.90
C PHE A 91 9.31 -4.07 4.95
N CYS A 92 9.65 -4.58 3.76
CA CYS A 92 10.60 -5.67 3.60
C CYS A 92 12.01 -5.12 3.26
N ALA A 93 13.04 -5.94 3.40
CA ALA A 93 14.41 -5.53 3.12
C ALA A 93 14.63 -5.00 1.69
N GLY A 94 13.84 -5.48 0.71
CA GLY A 94 13.90 -4.97 -0.67
C GLY A 94 13.37 -3.55 -0.79
N VAL A 95 12.26 -3.26 -0.11
CA VAL A 95 11.64 -1.93 -0.04
C VAL A 95 12.51 -0.95 0.75
N GLU A 96 12.97 -1.33 1.94
CA GLU A 96 13.87 -0.49 2.74
C GLU A 96 15.11 -0.09 1.93
N ARG A 97 15.75 -1.07 1.27
CA ARG A 97 16.90 -0.83 0.41
C ARG A 97 16.59 0.14 -0.72
N ALA A 98 15.46 -0.01 -1.40
CA ALA A 98 15.10 0.85 -2.53
C ALA A 98 14.87 2.30 -2.09
N ILE A 99 14.19 2.50 -0.97
CA ILE A 99 13.97 3.81 -0.36
C ILE A 99 15.32 4.42 0.06
N GLU A 100 16.16 3.68 0.76
CA GLU A 100 17.47 4.13 1.19
C GLU A 100 18.37 4.53 0.01
N ILE A 101 18.28 3.85 -1.12
CA ILE A 101 19.01 4.21 -2.34
C ILE A 101 18.63 5.60 -2.84
N VAL A 102 17.33 5.94 -2.88
CA VAL A 102 16.88 7.29 -3.31
C VAL A 102 17.32 8.33 -2.30
N ASP A 103 17.14 8.06 -0.99
CA ASP A 103 17.57 8.96 0.08
C ASP A 103 19.07 9.27 -0.03
N ARG A 104 19.92 8.26 -0.20
CA ARG A 104 21.37 8.44 -0.36
C ARG A 104 21.76 9.08 -1.69
N ALA A 105 21.04 8.82 -2.76
CA ALA A 105 21.27 9.48 -4.04
C ALA A 105 21.02 10.99 -3.92
N LEU A 106 19.95 11.39 -3.23
CA LEU A 106 19.66 12.80 -2.94
C LEU A 106 20.74 13.44 -2.06
N ASP A 107 21.22 12.72 -1.03
CA ASP A 107 22.28 13.21 -0.15
C ASP A 107 23.63 13.38 -0.90
N ARG A 108 23.92 12.47 -1.83
CA ARG A 108 25.20 12.43 -2.54
C ARG A 108 25.26 13.37 -3.74
N TYR A 109 24.20 13.39 -4.54
CA TYR A 109 24.19 14.11 -5.82
C TYR A 109 23.44 15.44 -5.74
N GLY A 110 22.67 15.65 -4.67
CA GLY A 110 21.76 16.79 -4.55
C GLY A 110 20.50 16.63 -5.41
N ALA A 111 19.51 17.46 -5.13
CA ALA A 111 18.28 17.51 -5.93
C ALA A 111 18.51 18.27 -7.25
N PRO A 112 17.85 17.88 -8.35
CA PRO A 112 16.92 16.76 -8.46
C PRO A 112 17.62 15.41 -8.72
N VAL A 113 17.08 14.33 -8.12
CA VAL A 113 17.35 12.95 -8.52
C VAL A 113 16.07 12.40 -9.14
N TYR A 114 16.18 11.88 -10.35
CA TYR A 114 15.05 11.32 -11.07
C TYR A 114 14.80 9.88 -10.65
N VAL A 115 13.53 9.46 -10.59
CA VAL A 115 13.14 8.08 -10.28
C VAL A 115 12.15 7.63 -11.34
N ARG A 116 12.50 6.55 -12.06
CA ARG A 116 11.59 6.00 -13.07
C ARG A 116 10.47 5.24 -12.38
N ARG A 117 9.23 5.69 -12.65
CA ARG A 117 7.99 5.23 -12.02
C ARG A 117 8.06 5.37 -10.50
N GLN A 118 7.23 4.66 -9.76
CA GLN A 118 7.30 4.69 -8.30
C GLN A 118 8.45 3.79 -7.81
N ILE A 119 9.29 4.28 -6.90
CA ILE A 119 10.37 3.48 -6.31
C ILE A 119 9.84 2.20 -5.65
N VAL A 120 8.69 2.32 -4.99
CA VAL A 120 7.84 1.27 -4.44
C VAL A 120 6.39 1.74 -4.52
N HIS A 121 5.43 0.83 -4.60
CA HIS A 121 4.01 1.16 -4.70
C HIS A 121 3.45 1.64 -3.34
N ASN A 122 3.73 2.89 -3.00
CA ASN A 122 3.18 3.57 -1.82
C ASN A 122 3.21 5.10 -2.01
N ALA A 123 2.03 5.73 -1.96
CA ALA A 123 1.89 7.16 -2.21
C ALA A 123 2.59 8.03 -1.14
N HIS A 124 2.62 7.60 0.13
CA HIS A 124 3.27 8.32 1.21
C HIS A 124 4.80 8.31 1.05
N VAL A 125 5.37 7.18 0.65
CA VAL A 125 6.81 7.07 0.34
C VAL A 125 7.17 7.97 -0.84
N VAL A 126 6.39 7.93 -1.92
CA VAL A 126 6.60 8.78 -3.10
C VAL A 126 6.56 10.25 -2.72
N ARG A 127 5.54 10.68 -1.95
CA ARG A 127 5.39 12.07 -1.48
C ARG A 127 6.59 12.50 -0.63
N ARG A 128 6.98 11.70 0.38
CA ARG A 128 8.13 11.98 1.23
C ARG A 128 9.42 12.18 0.43
N LEU A 129 9.67 11.35 -0.56
CA LEU A 129 10.86 11.47 -1.41
C LEU A 129 10.77 12.68 -2.35
N THR A 130 9.58 13.00 -2.86
CA THR A 130 9.33 14.21 -3.66
C THR A 130 9.62 15.46 -2.85
N ASP A 131 9.18 15.51 -1.59
CA ASP A 131 9.44 16.64 -0.68
C ASP A 131 10.94 16.82 -0.40
N ARG A 132 11.74 15.76 -0.54
CA ARG A 132 13.21 15.79 -0.48
C ARG A 132 13.90 16.18 -1.79
N GLY A 133 13.14 16.28 -2.89
CA GLY A 133 13.66 16.67 -4.20
C GLY A 133 13.84 15.53 -5.21
N ALA A 134 13.26 14.36 -4.97
CA ALA A 134 13.13 13.33 -5.99
C ALA A 134 12.07 13.74 -7.02
N VAL A 135 12.35 13.50 -8.31
CA VAL A 135 11.44 13.77 -9.42
C VAL A 135 11.03 12.44 -10.04
N PHE A 136 9.77 12.06 -9.87
CA PHE A 136 9.24 10.83 -10.42
C PHE A 136 8.80 11.05 -11.87
N VAL A 137 9.32 10.22 -12.77
CA VAL A 137 9.02 10.24 -14.22
C VAL A 137 8.45 8.88 -14.63
N GLN A 138 7.69 8.84 -15.73
CA GLN A 138 7.16 7.58 -16.23
C GLN A 138 8.24 6.79 -16.96
N GLU A 139 8.98 7.45 -17.86
CA GLU A 139 10.01 6.82 -18.67
C GLU A 139 11.32 7.62 -18.65
N VAL A 140 12.42 6.95 -18.98
CA VAL A 140 13.77 7.55 -18.93
C VAL A 140 13.98 8.65 -19.99
N ASP A 141 13.12 8.75 -21.00
CA ASP A 141 13.18 9.79 -22.00
C ASP A 141 12.75 11.18 -21.48
N GLU A 142 12.00 11.21 -20.37
CA GLU A 142 11.64 12.44 -19.66
C GLU A 142 12.81 12.99 -18.80
N VAL A 143 13.86 12.19 -18.58
CA VAL A 143 15.02 12.59 -17.77
C VAL A 143 15.98 13.42 -18.61
N PRO A 144 16.43 14.61 -18.15
CA PRO A 144 17.43 15.39 -18.86
C PRO A 144 18.73 14.60 -19.11
N PRO A 145 19.36 14.72 -20.29
CA PRO A 145 20.62 14.03 -20.58
C PRO A 145 21.70 14.30 -19.51
N GLY A 146 22.41 13.26 -19.11
CA GLY A 146 23.48 13.33 -18.12
C GLY A 146 23.01 13.41 -16.66
N ALA A 147 21.70 13.46 -16.38
CA ALA A 147 21.18 13.52 -15.02
C ALA A 147 21.24 12.15 -14.31
N HIS A 148 21.07 12.19 -12.98
CA HIS A 148 21.00 10.98 -12.15
C HIS A 148 19.60 10.38 -12.16
N VAL A 149 19.51 9.08 -12.44
CA VAL A 149 18.23 8.34 -12.43
C VAL A 149 18.32 7.08 -11.59
N VAL A 150 17.33 6.84 -10.76
CA VAL A 150 17.15 5.60 -9.99
C VAL A 150 16.10 4.74 -10.70
N LEU A 151 16.46 3.47 -10.96
CA LEU A 151 15.52 2.47 -11.47
C LEU A 151 14.85 1.75 -10.30
N ALA A 152 13.52 1.62 -10.35
CA ALA A 152 12.69 1.16 -9.24
C ALA A 152 12.95 -0.29 -8.80
N ALA A 153 12.45 -0.64 -7.62
CA ALA A 153 12.62 -1.96 -7.00
C ALA A 153 12.06 -3.12 -7.84
N HIS A 154 11.06 -2.84 -8.69
CA HIS A 154 10.36 -3.84 -9.52
C HIS A 154 11.21 -4.37 -10.69
N GLY A 155 12.39 -3.77 -10.93
CA GLY A 155 13.25 -4.11 -12.05
C GLY A 155 12.78 -3.47 -13.36
N VAL A 156 13.66 -3.49 -14.35
CA VAL A 156 13.40 -2.95 -15.69
C VAL A 156 13.96 -3.88 -16.76
N SER A 157 13.42 -3.78 -17.96
CA SER A 157 13.93 -4.50 -19.12
C SER A 157 15.33 -4.02 -19.52
N PRO A 158 16.12 -4.83 -20.24
CA PRO A 158 17.39 -4.40 -20.85
C PRO A 158 17.22 -3.20 -21.79
N ALA A 159 16.06 -3.05 -22.46
CA ALA A 159 15.80 -1.90 -23.32
C ALA A 159 15.80 -0.59 -22.56
N VAL A 160 15.13 -0.52 -21.40
CA VAL A 160 15.13 0.69 -20.56
C VAL A 160 16.54 1.07 -20.11
N ARG A 161 17.41 0.08 -19.83
CA ARG A 161 18.81 0.34 -19.47
C ARG A 161 19.60 0.90 -20.66
N ALA A 162 19.39 0.29 -21.84
CA ALA A 162 20.04 0.77 -23.08
C ALA A 162 19.62 2.20 -23.44
N ASP A 163 18.35 2.55 -23.24
CA ASP A 163 17.83 3.89 -23.47
C ASP A 163 18.44 4.90 -22.47
N ALA A 164 18.57 4.52 -21.20
CA ALA A 164 19.26 5.34 -20.19
C ALA A 164 20.73 5.56 -20.55
N ASP A 165 21.44 4.51 -20.96
CA ASP A 165 22.84 4.58 -21.39
C ASP A 165 23.00 5.46 -22.63
N ALA A 166 22.13 5.32 -23.64
CA ALA A 166 22.14 6.13 -24.86
C ALA A 166 21.94 7.62 -24.58
N ARG A 167 21.25 7.97 -23.50
CA ARG A 167 21.05 9.35 -23.03
C ARG A 167 22.16 9.84 -22.10
N GLY A 168 23.14 9.00 -21.81
CA GLY A 168 24.25 9.32 -20.91
C GLY A 168 23.81 9.52 -19.45
N LEU A 169 22.71 8.89 -19.02
CA LEU A 169 22.21 9.03 -17.66
C LEU A 169 23.12 8.32 -16.65
N SER A 170 23.28 8.92 -15.49
CA SER A 170 23.93 8.28 -14.33
C SER A 170 22.94 7.38 -13.62
N VAL A 171 22.96 6.08 -13.93
CA VAL A 171 21.98 5.12 -13.43
C VAL A 171 22.37 4.56 -12.07
N VAL A 172 21.45 4.60 -11.11
CA VAL A 172 21.51 3.84 -9.85
C VAL A 172 20.41 2.77 -9.86
N ASP A 173 20.79 1.51 -9.77
CA ASP A 173 19.85 0.40 -9.87
C ASP A 173 19.32 -0.01 -8.48
N ALA A 174 18.05 0.30 -8.20
CA ALA A 174 17.39 -0.11 -6.96
C ALA A 174 16.63 -1.44 -7.08
N THR A 175 16.71 -2.15 -8.21
CA THR A 175 16.05 -3.44 -8.39
C THR A 175 16.28 -4.36 -7.19
N CYS A 176 15.20 -4.89 -6.63
CA CYS A 176 15.29 -5.85 -5.53
C CYS A 176 16.12 -7.08 -5.96
N PRO A 177 17.07 -7.56 -5.14
CA PRO A 177 17.87 -8.74 -5.48
C PRO A 177 17.04 -9.99 -5.79
N LEU A 178 15.84 -10.11 -5.20
CA LEU A 178 14.95 -11.25 -5.46
C LEU A 178 14.27 -11.13 -6.84
N VAL A 179 13.94 -9.94 -7.28
CA VAL A 179 13.47 -9.67 -8.66
C VAL A 179 14.61 -9.89 -9.65
N ALA A 180 15.82 -9.40 -9.37
CA ALA A 180 17.00 -9.60 -10.21
C ALA A 180 17.36 -11.09 -10.38
N LYS A 181 17.05 -11.93 -9.37
CA LYS A 181 17.17 -13.39 -9.45
C LYS A 181 16.23 -13.95 -10.53
N VAL A 182 14.95 -13.56 -10.52
CA VAL A 182 13.95 -14.00 -11.51
C VAL A 182 14.38 -13.59 -12.92
N HIS A 183 14.77 -12.34 -13.12
CA HIS A 183 15.33 -11.85 -14.39
C HIS A 183 16.52 -12.71 -14.87
N THR A 184 17.42 -13.07 -13.95
CA THR A 184 18.60 -13.89 -14.29
C THR A 184 18.21 -15.32 -14.70
N GLU A 185 17.21 -15.90 -14.03
CA GLU A 185 16.70 -17.22 -14.38
C GLU A 185 16.01 -17.22 -15.75
N VAL A 186 15.17 -16.24 -16.02
CA VAL A 186 14.51 -16.07 -17.32
C VAL A 186 15.54 -15.95 -18.45
N ARG A 187 16.55 -15.06 -18.29
CA ARG A 187 17.65 -14.96 -19.26
C ARG A 187 18.38 -16.29 -19.49
N ARG A 188 18.63 -17.05 -18.43
CA ARG A 188 19.32 -18.34 -18.50
C ARG A 188 18.52 -19.35 -19.33
N HIS A 189 17.21 -19.47 -19.10
CA HIS A 189 16.34 -20.36 -19.85
C HIS A 189 16.20 -19.92 -21.32
N ALA A 190 16.01 -18.64 -21.56
CA ALA A 190 15.91 -18.08 -22.90
C ALA A 190 17.20 -18.33 -23.74
N ARG A 191 18.40 -18.16 -23.14
CA ARG A 191 19.69 -18.46 -23.80
C ARG A 191 19.85 -19.93 -24.17
N ARG A 192 19.17 -20.85 -23.50
CA ARG A 192 19.12 -22.27 -23.82
C ARG A 192 18.07 -22.60 -24.91
N GLY A 193 17.36 -21.57 -25.38
CA GLY A 193 16.29 -21.72 -26.36
C GLY A 193 15.01 -22.34 -25.78
N GLU A 194 14.84 -22.32 -24.47
CA GLU A 194 13.64 -22.77 -23.79
C GLU A 194 12.56 -21.67 -23.83
N SER A 195 11.28 -22.06 -23.90
CA SER A 195 10.15 -21.17 -23.70
C SER A 195 9.98 -20.94 -22.18
N VAL A 196 9.72 -19.72 -21.76
CA VAL A 196 9.51 -19.38 -20.35
C VAL A 196 8.07 -18.97 -20.14
N LEU A 197 7.33 -19.68 -19.30
CA LEU A 197 6.00 -19.32 -18.86
C LEU A 197 6.11 -18.53 -17.57
N LEU A 198 5.82 -17.22 -17.64
CA LEU A 198 5.91 -16.33 -16.48
C LEU A 198 4.53 -16.25 -15.82
N ILE A 199 4.39 -16.87 -14.66
CA ILE A 199 3.18 -16.75 -13.84
C ILE A 199 3.19 -15.36 -13.19
N GLY A 200 2.19 -14.53 -13.53
CA GLY A 200 2.13 -13.14 -13.05
C GLY A 200 1.06 -12.33 -13.75
N HIS A 201 0.86 -11.09 -13.33
CA HIS A 201 -0.11 -10.17 -13.91
C HIS A 201 0.55 -9.26 -14.93
N SER A 202 0.07 -9.25 -16.17
CA SER A 202 0.67 -8.52 -17.30
C SER A 202 0.70 -7.00 -17.13
N ASP A 203 -0.18 -6.44 -16.30
CA ASP A 203 -0.26 -5.02 -15.95
C ASP A 203 0.77 -4.57 -14.91
N HIS A 204 1.57 -5.50 -14.37
CA HIS A 204 2.51 -5.20 -13.29
C HIS A 204 3.93 -4.92 -13.82
N GLU A 205 4.57 -3.86 -13.30
CA GLU A 205 5.92 -3.41 -13.71
C GLU A 205 7.00 -4.50 -13.61
N GLU A 206 6.93 -5.37 -12.59
CA GLU A 206 7.84 -6.50 -12.41
C GLU A 206 7.71 -7.50 -13.56
N VAL A 207 6.49 -7.76 -14.01
CA VAL A 207 6.20 -8.67 -15.12
C VAL A 207 6.67 -8.06 -16.43
N GLU A 208 6.38 -6.78 -16.69
CA GLU A 208 6.89 -6.02 -17.84
C GLU A 208 8.43 -6.11 -17.92
N GLY A 209 9.11 -5.82 -16.80
CA GLY A 209 10.57 -5.90 -16.71
C GLY A 209 11.12 -7.31 -17.01
N THR A 210 10.46 -8.32 -16.45
CA THR A 210 10.85 -9.73 -16.61
C THR A 210 10.60 -10.24 -18.04
N VAL A 211 9.46 -9.91 -18.65
CA VAL A 211 9.16 -10.22 -20.07
C VAL A 211 10.22 -9.57 -20.96
N GLY A 212 10.60 -8.34 -20.67
CA GLY A 212 11.61 -7.60 -21.42
C GLY A 212 13.00 -8.23 -21.44
N GLU A 213 13.31 -9.18 -20.53
CA GLU A 213 14.57 -9.93 -20.55
C GLU A 213 14.72 -10.86 -21.75
N ALA A 214 13.60 -11.36 -22.28
CA ALA A 214 13.57 -12.20 -23.48
C ALA A 214 12.17 -12.20 -24.13
N PRO A 215 11.73 -11.10 -24.76
CA PRO A 215 10.34 -10.93 -25.21
C PRO A 215 9.86 -12.02 -26.19
N ALA A 216 10.77 -12.55 -27.01
CA ALA A 216 10.45 -13.61 -27.97
C ALA A 216 10.33 -15.02 -27.34
N ARG A 217 10.58 -15.17 -26.05
CA ARG A 217 10.63 -16.45 -25.35
C ARG A 217 9.76 -16.50 -24.09
N VAL A 218 9.31 -15.36 -23.59
CA VAL A 218 8.49 -15.27 -22.38
C VAL A 218 7.05 -15.10 -22.76
N THR A 219 6.19 -15.95 -22.21
CA THR A 219 4.72 -15.84 -22.30
C THR A 219 4.16 -15.70 -20.89
N VAL A 220 3.32 -14.69 -20.64
CA VAL A 220 2.69 -14.47 -19.34
C VAL A 220 1.51 -15.44 -19.19
N VAL A 221 1.39 -16.03 -18.02
CA VAL A 221 0.30 -16.90 -17.57
C VAL A 221 -0.31 -16.28 -16.35
N GLU A 222 -1.51 -15.71 -16.46
CA GLU A 222 -2.11 -14.91 -15.39
C GLU A 222 -2.95 -15.73 -14.43
N ASP A 223 -3.57 -16.81 -14.94
CA ASP A 223 -4.56 -17.59 -14.21
C ASP A 223 -4.54 -19.07 -14.63
N GLU A 224 -5.41 -19.86 -14.01
CA GLU A 224 -5.56 -21.28 -14.32
C GLU A 224 -6.06 -21.53 -15.75
N GLU A 225 -6.89 -20.66 -16.32
CA GLU A 225 -7.42 -20.82 -17.68
C GLU A 225 -6.33 -20.58 -18.72
N SER A 226 -5.55 -19.52 -18.58
CA SER A 226 -4.37 -19.29 -19.42
C SER A 226 -3.34 -20.39 -19.27
N ALA A 227 -3.17 -20.97 -18.08
CA ALA A 227 -2.30 -22.14 -17.87
C ALA A 227 -2.80 -23.38 -18.62
N ARG A 228 -4.12 -23.59 -18.74
CA ARG A 228 -4.71 -24.70 -19.50
C ARG A 228 -4.59 -24.52 -21.00
N THR A 229 -4.53 -23.31 -21.50
CA THR A 229 -4.62 -22.99 -22.92
C THR A 229 -3.31 -22.54 -23.57
N VAL A 230 -2.33 -22.10 -22.77
CA VAL A 230 -1.05 -21.58 -23.29
C VAL A 230 -0.37 -22.58 -24.22
N GLU A 231 0.10 -22.09 -25.38
CA GLU A 231 0.84 -22.88 -26.37
C GLU A 231 2.31 -22.47 -26.38
N VAL A 232 3.19 -23.42 -26.64
CA VAL A 232 4.64 -23.21 -26.74
C VAL A 232 5.17 -23.93 -27.99
N PRO A 233 6.20 -23.40 -28.65
CA PRO A 233 6.77 -24.02 -29.87
C PRO A 233 7.29 -25.45 -29.68
N ASP A 234 7.90 -25.73 -28.50
CA ASP A 234 8.44 -27.05 -28.16
C ASP A 234 8.05 -27.38 -26.69
N PRO A 235 7.08 -28.29 -26.50
CA PRO A 235 6.62 -28.69 -25.17
C PRO A 235 7.67 -29.39 -24.30
N THR A 236 8.77 -29.86 -24.89
CA THR A 236 9.86 -30.53 -24.17
C THR A 236 10.91 -29.57 -23.67
N ARG A 237 10.85 -28.29 -24.09
CA ARG A 237 11.83 -27.24 -23.77
C ARG A 237 11.13 -26.04 -23.16
N VAL A 238 10.53 -26.24 -22.00
CA VAL A 238 9.74 -25.24 -21.27
C VAL A 238 10.30 -25.05 -19.86
N ALA A 239 10.32 -23.85 -19.39
CA ALA A 239 10.55 -23.48 -18.00
C ALA A 239 9.42 -22.57 -17.54
N TYR A 240 9.22 -22.48 -16.22
CA TYR A 240 8.36 -21.42 -15.68
C TYR A 240 9.12 -20.59 -14.66
N ALA A 241 8.66 -19.36 -14.49
CA ALA A 241 9.07 -18.43 -13.44
C ALA A 241 7.83 -17.76 -12.85
N MET A 242 7.96 -17.09 -11.69
CA MET A 242 6.82 -16.45 -11.02
C MET A 242 7.16 -15.02 -10.64
N GLN A 243 6.15 -14.15 -10.69
CA GLN A 243 6.20 -12.82 -10.07
C GLN A 243 6.35 -12.96 -8.56
N THR A 244 7.20 -12.13 -7.95
CA THR A 244 7.59 -12.29 -6.53
C THR A 244 6.48 -12.00 -5.52
N THR A 245 5.37 -11.37 -5.94
CA THR A 245 4.30 -10.88 -5.07
C THR A 245 2.96 -11.62 -5.21
N LEU A 246 2.94 -12.77 -5.88
CA LEU A 246 1.71 -13.57 -6.07
C LEU A 246 1.18 -14.16 -4.75
N ALA A 247 -0.09 -14.52 -4.75
CA ALA A 247 -0.63 -15.40 -3.72
C ALA A 247 -0.05 -16.81 -3.89
N VAL A 248 0.54 -17.34 -2.83
CA VAL A 248 1.28 -18.61 -2.87
C VAL A 248 0.40 -19.77 -3.34
N ASP A 249 -0.83 -19.86 -2.81
CA ASP A 249 -1.79 -20.90 -3.17
C ASP A 249 -2.30 -20.80 -4.61
N GLU A 250 -2.44 -19.59 -5.14
CA GLU A 250 -2.84 -19.33 -6.52
C GLU A 250 -1.71 -19.69 -7.50
N ALA A 251 -0.51 -19.21 -7.24
CA ALA A 251 0.65 -19.50 -8.05
C ALA A 251 0.95 -21.02 -8.09
N GLU A 252 0.77 -21.73 -6.98
CA GLU A 252 0.98 -23.18 -6.93
C GLU A 252 -0.08 -23.95 -7.72
N ARG A 253 -1.37 -23.52 -7.72
CA ARG A 253 -2.41 -24.12 -8.57
C ARG A 253 -2.07 -23.94 -10.06
N ILE A 254 -1.66 -22.74 -10.45
CA ILE A 254 -1.25 -22.47 -11.84
C ILE A 254 -0.03 -23.34 -12.22
N ALA A 255 0.98 -23.39 -11.36
CA ALA A 255 2.17 -24.20 -11.59
C ALA A 255 1.86 -25.71 -11.67
N ALA A 256 0.90 -26.20 -10.89
CA ALA A 256 0.46 -27.60 -10.97
C ALA A 256 -0.13 -27.94 -12.33
N ILE A 257 -0.98 -27.06 -12.89
CA ILE A 257 -1.54 -27.23 -14.24
C ILE A 257 -0.42 -27.23 -15.30
N LEU A 258 0.55 -26.32 -15.18
CA LEU A 258 1.68 -26.29 -16.14
C LEU A 258 2.53 -27.55 -16.05
N ARG A 259 2.79 -28.11 -14.84
CA ARG A 259 3.54 -29.38 -14.67
C ARG A 259 2.78 -30.58 -15.25
N GLU A 260 1.45 -30.60 -15.16
CA GLU A 260 0.62 -31.64 -15.78
C GLU A 260 0.69 -31.57 -17.31
N ARG A 261 0.59 -30.36 -17.86
CA ARG A 261 0.62 -30.16 -19.34
C ARG A 261 2.01 -30.34 -19.96
N PHE A 262 3.05 -29.98 -19.21
CA PHE A 262 4.44 -30.04 -19.66
C PHE A 262 5.28 -30.87 -18.68
N PRO A 263 5.26 -32.21 -18.75
CA PRO A 263 5.93 -33.06 -17.75
C PRO A 263 7.45 -32.83 -17.60
N SER A 264 8.09 -32.24 -18.62
CA SER A 264 9.53 -31.91 -18.60
C SER A 264 9.80 -30.45 -18.22
N ILE A 265 8.78 -29.70 -17.77
CA ILE A 265 8.94 -28.27 -17.46
C ILE A 265 9.97 -28.05 -16.34
N ALA A 266 10.91 -27.16 -16.58
CA ALA A 266 11.90 -26.77 -15.57
C ALA A 266 11.27 -25.79 -14.57
N ALA A 267 11.29 -26.19 -13.30
CA ALA A 267 10.87 -25.32 -12.20
C ALA A 267 11.98 -24.34 -11.79
N PRO A 268 11.64 -23.21 -11.14
CA PRO A 268 12.63 -22.35 -10.50
C PRO A 268 13.51 -23.14 -9.52
N ARG A 269 14.81 -22.84 -9.47
CA ARG A 269 15.74 -23.52 -8.56
C ARG A 269 15.50 -23.22 -7.10
N GLN A 270 14.94 -22.08 -6.83
CA GLN A 270 14.50 -21.59 -5.52
C GLN A 270 13.18 -20.87 -5.75
N ASP A 271 12.34 -20.82 -4.72
CA ASP A 271 11.06 -20.14 -4.80
C ASP A 271 11.22 -18.71 -5.36
N ASP A 272 10.42 -18.37 -6.36
CA ASP A 272 10.40 -17.02 -6.92
C ASP A 272 9.53 -16.10 -6.10
N ILE A 273 8.44 -16.60 -5.50
CA ILE A 273 7.65 -15.82 -4.53
C ILE A 273 8.56 -15.49 -3.36
N CYS A 274 8.75 -14.20 -3.11
CA CYS A 274 9.74 -13.76 -2.15
C CYS A 274 9.34 -14.10 -0.71
N TYR A 275 10.34 -14.25 0.17
CA TYR A 275 10.13 -14.55 1.60
C TYR A 275 9.17 -13.56 2.25
N ALA A 276 9.26 -12.28 1.90
CA ALA A 276 8.43 -11.23 2.47
C ALA A 276 6.95 -11.42 2.11
N THR A 277 6.65 -11.81 0.87
CA THR A 277 5.30 -12.16 0.42
C THR A 277 4.78 -13.39 1.17
N THR A 278 5.56 -14.46 1.22
CA THR A 278 5.18 -15.71 1.88
C THR A 278 4.92 -15.50 3.37
N ASN A 279 5.81 -14.77 4.06
CA ASN A 279 5.70 -14.52 5.49
C ASN A 279 4.47 -13.66 5.83
N ARG A 280 4.22 -12.57 5.08
CA ARG A 280 3.05 -11.71 5.30
C ARG A 280 1.75 -12.45 5.02
N GLN A 281 1.70 -13.29 3.98
CA GLN A 281 0.52 -14.14 3.73
C GLN A 281 0.31 -15.18 4.82
N ARG A 282 1.38 -15.73 5.40
CA ARG A 282 1.27 -16.61 6.57
C ARG A 282 0.73 -15.87 7.79
N ALA A 283 1.26 -14.66 8.04
CA ALA A 283 0.82 -13.83 9.16
C ALA A 283 -0.65 -13.41 9.03
N ILE A 284 -1.10 -13.00 7.84
CA ILE A 284 -2.49 -12.62 7.63
C ILE A 284 -3.44 -13.80 7.79
N ARG A 285 -3.08 -15.01 7.31
CA ARG A 285 -3.88 -16.23 7.55
C ARG A 285 -4.01 -16.53 9.04
N ALA A 286 -2.94 -16.39 9.81
CA ALA A 286 -2.96 -16.66 11.26
C ALA A 286 -3.86 -15.65 12.00
N VAL A 287 -3.83 -14.38 11.61
CA VAL A 287 -4.69 -13.35 12.20
C VAL A 287 -6.15 -13.56 11.80
N SER A 288 -6.41 -13.88 10.52
CA SER A 288 -7.78 -14.05 9.99
C SER A 288 -8.57 -15.16 10.68
N ALA A 289 -7.91 -16.11 11.34
CA ALA A 289 -8.58 -17.24 12.00
C ALA A 289 -9.45 -16.84 13.21
N ASP A 290 -9.23 -15.65 13.80
CA ASP A 290 -9.89 -15.24 15.05
C ASP A 290 -10.17 -13.74 15.10
N VAL A 291 -10.66 -13.18 13.99
CA VAL A 291 -11.08 -11.78 13.89
C VAL A 291 -12.39 -11.66 13.11
N ASP A 292 -13.07 -10.56 13.29
CA ASP A 292 -14.37 -10.28 12.65
C ASP A 292 -14.20 -9.48 11.36
N LEU A 293 -13.06 -8.76 11.25
CA LEU A 293 -12.70 -7.88 10.13
C LEU A 293 -11.18 -7.85 9.97
N VAL A 294 -10.69 -7.77 8.75
CA VAL A 294 -9.29 -7.52 8.45
C VAL A 294 -9.12 -6.18 7.72
N ILE A 295 -8.19 -5.37 8.18
CA ILE A 295 -7.73 -4.15 7.51
C ILE A 295 -6.28 -4.38 7.07
N VAL A 296 -6.00 -4.14 5.81
CA VAL A 296 -4.66 -4.15 5.24
C VAL A 296 -4.27 -2.74 4.83
N VAL A 297 -3.21 -2.22 5.41
CA VAL A 297 -2.66 -0.92 5.02
C VAL A 297 -1.74 -1.09 3.83
N GLY A 298 -1.99 -0.33 2.76
CA GLY A 298 -1.17 -0.36 1.55
C GLY A 298 -1.89 0.15 0.32
N SER A 299 -1.13 0.59 -0.67
CA SER A 299 -1.69 1.23 -1.85
C SER A 299 -2.36 0.24 -2.81
N PRO A 300 -3.44 0.64 -3.50
CA PRO A 300 -4.21 -0.23 -4.41
C PRO A 300 -3.40 -0.77 -5.60
N ASN A 301 -2.34 -0.08 -6.01
CA ASN A 301 -1.43 -0.54 -7.06
C ASN A 301 -0.31 -1.46 -6.55
N SER A 302 -0.22 -1.70 -5.23
CA SER A 302 0.70 -2.68 -4.65
C SER A 302 0.13 -4.10 -4.78
N SER A 303 0.73 -4.92 -5.63
CA SER A 303 0.35 -6.34 -5.78
C SER A 303 0.41 -7.07 -4.43
N ASN A 304 1.48 -6.89 -3.64
CA ASN A 304 1.59 -7.52 -2.32
C ASN A 304 0.42 -7.14 -1.39
N SER A 305 0.06 -5.85 -1.32
CA SER A 305 -1.02 -5.37 -0.44
C SER A 305 -2.39 -5.91 -0.87
N ARG A 306 -2.69 -5.89 -2.18
CA ARG A 306 -3.91 -6.49 -2.73
C ARG A 306 -4.03 -7.97 -2.37
N ARG A 307 -2.93 -8.75 -2.58
CA ARG A 307 -2.93 -10.19 -2.27
C ARG A 307 -3.17 -10.48 -0.80
N LEU A 308 -2.73 -9.63 0.13
CA LEU A 308 -3.01 -9.82 1.56
C LEU A 308 -4.51 -9.70 1.86
N ALA A 309 -5.18 -8.68 1.32
CA ALA A 309 -6.63 -8.53 1.49
C ALA A 309 -7.39 -9.70 0.88
N GLU A 310 -7.01 -10.15 -0.33
CA GLU A 310 -7.60 -11.32 -0.98
C GLU A 310 -7.38 -12.62 -0.21
N VAL A 311 -6.18 -12.81 0.36
CA VAL A 311 -5.87 -13.98 1.20
C VAL A 311 -6.77 -14.00 2.44
N ALA A 312 -6.99 -12.85 3.09
CA ALA A 312 -7.90 -12.74 4.23
C ALA A 312 -9.35 -13.01 3.81
N ALA A 313 -9.82 -12.43 2.71
CA ALA A 313 -11.16 -12.65 2.19
C ALA A 313 -11.42 -14.14 1.85
N ARG A 314 -10.43 -14.85 1.29
CA ARG A 314 -10.51 -16.30 1.05
C ARG A 314 -10.60 -17.14 2.31
N GLN A 315 -10.21 -16.60 3.49
CA GLN A 315 -10.45 -17.25 4.79
C GLN A 315 -11.89 -17.02 5.30
N GLY A 316 -12.74 -16.33 4.55
CA GLY A 316 -14.13 -16.05 4.91
C GLY A 316 -14.30 -14.83 5.83
N VAL A 317 -13.29 -14.00 6.01
CA VAL A 317 -13.33 -12.78 6.82
C VAL A 317 -13.45 -11.56 5.92
N PRO A 318 -14.36 -10.61 6.18
CA PRO A 318 -14.37 -9.33 5.48
C PRO A 318 -12.98 -8.69 5.55
N ALA A 319 -12.47 -8.24 4.40
CA ALA A 319 -11.13 -7.68 4.34
C ALA A 319 -11.10 -6.45 3.43
N HIS A 320 -10.51 -5.37 3.93
CA HIS A 320 -10.42 -4.10 3.21
C HIS A 320 -8.96 -3.67 3.10
N LEU A 321 -8.61 -3.15 1.93
CA LEU A 321 -7.35 -2.50 1.65
C LEU A 321 -7.56 -1.00 1.74
N VAL A 322 -6.71 -0.30 2.50
CA VAL A 322 -6.73 1.16 2.65
C VAL A 322 -5.32 1.72 2.46
N ASP A 323 -5.20 2.83 1.75
CA ASP A 323 -3.90 3.50 1.58
C ASP A 323 -3.43 4.13 2.91
N ASP A 324 -4.38 4.74 3.62
CA ASP A 324 -4.21 5.28 4.98
C ASP A 324 -5.53 5.34 5.75
N VAL A 325 -5.48 5.94 6.94
CA VAL A 325 -6.63 6.07 7.85
C VAL A 325 -7.79 6.87 7.26
N SER A 326 -7.56 7.74 6.29
CA SER A 326 -8.62 8.57 5.68
C SER A 326 -9.60 7.77 4.81
N GLU A 327 -9.18 6.59 4.36
CA GLU A 327 -10.00 5.65 3.58
C GLU A 327 -10.78 4.67 4.47
N LEU A 328 -10.61 4.73 5.80
CA LEU A 328 -11.32 3.84 6.71
C LEU A 328 -12.82 4.17 6.76
N ASP A 329 -13.65 3.30 6.21
CA ASP A 329 -15.10 3.44 6.31
C ASP A 329 -15.58 2.91 7.67
N LEU A 330 -16.12 3.82 8.50
CA LEU A 330 -16.63 3.49 9.82
C LEU A 330 -17.76 2.46 9.79
N SER A 331 -18.47 2.34 8.67
CA SER A 331 -19.55 1.35 8.53
C SER A 331 -19.04 -0.09 8.63
N TRP A 332 -17.78 -0.34 8.28
CA TRP A 332 -17.15 -1.67 8.42
C TRP A 332 -16.99 -2.09 9.88
N LEU A 333 -16.95 -1.12 10.81
CA LEU A 333 -16.68 -1.34 12.23
C LEU A 333 -17.95 -1.60 13.05
N ALA A 334 -19.14 -1.52 12.45
CA ALA A 334 -20.41 -1.73 13.14
C ALA A 334 -20.51 -3.19 13.67
N GLY A 335 -20.57 -3.33 14.99
CA GLY A 335 -20.62 -4.64 15.66
C GLY A 335 -19.31 -5.45 15.63
N VAL A 336 -18.21 -4.89 15.14
CA VAL A 336 -16.90 -5.53 15.08
C VAL A 336 -16.17 -5.40 16.41
N GLY A 337 -15.87 -6.49 17.04
CA GLY A 337 -15.11 -6.54 18.31
C GLY A 337 -13.64 -6.89 18.13
N ARG A 338 -13.27 -7.62 17.06
CA ARG A 338 -11.90 -8.07 16.80
C ARG A 338 -11.48 -7.69 15.40
N VAL A 339 -10.45 -6.85 15.30
CA VAL A 339 -9.89 -6.36 14.04
C VAL A 339 -8.51 -6.97 13.83
N GLY A 340 -8.31 -7.69 12.73
CA GLY A 340 -6.99 -8.05 12.23
C GLY A 340 -6.40 -6.88 11.45
N LEU A 341 -5.16 -6.50 11.77
CA LEU A 341 -4.49 -5.39 11.11
C LEU A 341 -3.14 -5.84 10.58
N SER A 342 -2.92 -5.62 9.30
CA SER A 342 -1.66 -5.92 8.61
C SER A 342 -1.29 -4.76 7.68
N ALA A 343 -0.08 -4.83 7.14
CA ALA A 343 0.38 -3.89 6.14
C ALA A 343 1.20 -4.59 5.06
N GLY A 344 1.07 -4.10 3.83
CA GLY A 344 1.84 -4.58 2.70
C GLY A 344 3.33 -4.29 2.84
N ALA A 345 4.15 -5.00 2.07
CA ALA A 345 5.61 -4.88 2.10
C ALA A 345 6.14 -3.48 1.68
N SER A 346 5.30 -2.65 1.10
CA SER A 346 5.62 -1.27 0.70
C SER A 346 4.98 -0.19 1.59
N ALA A 347 4.21 -0.57 2.63
CA ALA A 347 3.58 0.36 3.54
C ALA A 347 4.42 0.55 4.82
N PRO A 348 4.67 1.79 5.24
CA PRO A 348 5.40 2.07 6.48
C PRO A 348 4.56 1.77 7.74
N ASP A 349 5.21 1.50 8.88
CA ASP A 349 4.55 1.13 10.14
C ASP A 349 3.74 2.28 10.76
N ASP A 350 4.13 3.54 10.55
CA ASP A 350 3.43 4.71 11.05
C ASP A 350 1.96 4.78 10.57
N LEU A 351 1.67 4.34 9.34
CA LEU A 351 0.30 4.25 8.85
C LEU A 351 -0.53 3.19 9.59
N VAL A 352 0.11 2.12 10.06
CA VAL A 352 -0.54 1.12 10.93
C VAL A 352 -0.88 1.73 12.29
N ASP A 353 0.05 2.49 12.86
CA ASP A 353 -0.14 3.19 14.12
C ASP A 353 -1.25 4.25 14.03
N GLU A 354 -1.38 4.94 12.90
CA GLU A 354 -2.49 5.86 12.64
C GLU A 354 -3.85 5.14 12.64
N VAL A 355 -3.95 3.96 12.03
CA VAL A 355 -5.19 3.15 12.08
C VAL A 355 -5.50 2.72 13.51
N VAL A 356 -4.51 2.26 14.29
CA VAL A 356 -4.69 1.90 15.70
C VAL A 356 -5.15 3.11 16.51
N SER A 357 -4.56 4.28 16.28
CA SER A 357 -4.93 5.55 16.94
C SER A 357 -6.37 5.94 16.59
N CYS A 358 -6.78 5.84 15.33
CA CYS A 358 -8.16 6.10 14.91
C CYS A 358 -9.15 5.17 15.62
N LEU A 359 -8.87 3.87 15.65
CA LEU A 359 -9.70 2.89 16.35
C LEU A 359 -9.79 3.18 17.85
N SER A 360 -8.70 3.66 18.46
CA SER A 360 -8.66 4.08 19.88
C SER A 360 -9.53 5.30 20.14
N GLY A 361 -9.69 6.20 19.18
CA GLY A 361 -10.63 7.32 19.23
C GLY A 361 -12.11 6.90 19.20
N LEU A 362 -12.40 5.67 18.78
CA LEU A 362 -13.75 5.11 18.75
C LEU A 362 -14.10 4.25 19.96
N GLY A 363 -13.18 4.03 20.88
CA GLY A 363 -13.38 3.28 22.13
C GLY A 363 -12.12 2.61 22.64
N PRO A 364 -12.18 1.92 23.79
CA PRO A 364 -11.03 1.22 24.33
C PRO A 364 -10.49 0.17 23.36
N VAL A 365 -9.18 0.20 23.08
CA VAL A 365 -8.49 -0.75 22.22
C VAL A 365 -7.45 -1.53 22.99
N THR A 366 -7.49 -2.86 22.86
CA THR A 366 -6.43 -3.75 23.31
C THR A 366 -5.66 -4.23 22.09
N VAL A 367 -4.37 -3.91 22.01
CA VAL A 367 -3.50 -4.33 20.91
C VAL A 367 -2.73 -5.58 21.29
N THR A 368 -2.75 -6.59 20.42
CA THR A 368 -1.96 -7.82 20.56
C THR A 368 -1.27 -8.15 19.25
N ALA A 369 -0.12 -8.81 19.28
CA ALA A 369 0.58 -9.25 18.09
C ALA A 369 0.40 -10.76 17.87
N THR A 370 0.23 -11.17 16.61
CA THR A 370 0.25 -12.58 16.18
C THR A 370 1.47 -12.76 15.29
N SER A 371 2.55 -13.26 15.87
CA SER A 371 3.80 -13.49 15.15
C SER A 371 3.85 -14.89 14.55
N THR A 372 4.23 -14.98 13.27
CA THR A 372 4.48 -16.25 12.56
C THR A 372 5.96 -16.45 12.21
N GLY A 373 6.82 -15.53 12.62
CA GLY A 373 8.27 -15.56 12.41
C GLY A 373 8.89 -14.18 12.43
N SER A 374 10.21 -14.13 12.35
CA SER A 374 10.99 -12.89 12.26
C SER A 374 11.76 -12.81 10.94
N GLU A 375 12.00 -11.61 10.44
CA GLU A 375 12.78 -11.35 9.23
C GLU A 375 14.12 -10.69 9.61
N HIS A 376 15.22 -11.27 9.13
CA HIS A 376 16.59 -10.77 9.39
C HIS A 376 17.36 -10.50 8.10
N VAL A 377 16.66 -10.52 6.96
CA VAL A 377 17.25 -10.29 5.65
C VAL A 377 17.69 -8.84 5.54
N ARG A 378 18.91 -8.62 5.06
CA ARG A 378 19.43 -7.30 4.67
C ARG A 378 20.11 -7.41 3.32
N PHE A 379 19.90 -6.43 2.47
CA PHE A 379 20.55 -6.35 1.18
C PHE A 379 21.58 -5.21 1.16
N THR A 380 22.71 -5.46 0.49
CA THR A 380 23.76 -4.44 0.31
C THR A 380 23.29 -3.36 -0.67
N LEU A 381 23.73 -2.14 -0.43
CA LEU A 381 23.51 -1.02 -1.34
C LEU A 381 24.41 -1.14 -2.58
N PRO A 382 23.98 -0.60 -3.73
CA PRO A 382 24.84 -0.50 -4.90
C PRO A 382 26.00 0.47 -4.64
N LYS A 383 27.14 0.23 -5.33
CA LYS A 383 28.39 0.98 -5.11
C LYS A 383 28.23 2.49 -5.31
N GLU A 384 27.32 2.88 -6.18
CA GLU A 384 27.02 4.27 -6.54
C GLU A 384 26.56 5.10 -5.33
N VAL A 385 25.98 4.46 -4.29
CA VAL A 385 25.44 5.12 -3.10
C VAL A 385 25.88 4.48 -1.77
N SER A 386 26.87 3.60 -1.78
CA SER A 386 27.31 2.86 -0.59
C SER A 386 28.30 3.61 0.31
N HIS A 387 28.75 4.82 -0.09
CA HIS A 387 29.74 5.62 0.66
C HIS A 387 29.22 7.01 0.96
#